data_967fa6aa8058a78c12ae4b826c39ddd7
#
_entry.id   967fa6aa8058a78c12ae4b826c39ddd7
#
_cell.length_a   1.000
_cell.length_b   1.000
_cell.length_c   1.000
_cell.angle_alpha   90.00
_cell.angle_beta   90.00
_cell.angle_gamma   90.00
#
_symmetry.space_group_name_H-M   'P 1'
#
loop_
_entity.id
_entity.type
_entity.pdbx_description
1 polymer ?
#
loop_
_entity_poly.entity_id
_entity_poly.type
_entity_poly.pdbx_seq_one_letter_code
_entity_poly.pdbx_strand_id
1 'polypeptide(L)'
;MGQFENTLAQMGITLPDAPAPAANYVPYVQVGDMLYVSGQISKGGDGLIVGKLGDDMDTAAGAEAAKVCAIALLAQVKAACGGDLDRLQRVVKLTGFVNSTADYTEQPQGINGASDFLGEALGEAGKHSRSAVSAAALPFGVAVEIEGIFQIK
;
A
#
# COMPACT_ATOMS: atom_id res chain seq x y z
N MET A 1 15.82 -1.99 -16.17
CA MET A 1 14.52 -2.08 -15.47
C MET A 1 13.88 -3.41 -15.78
N GLY A 2 13.28 -4.04 -14.79
CA GLY A 2 12.56 -5.28 -14.96
C GLY A 2 11.13 -5.10 -15.48
N GLN A 3 10.41 -6.21 -15.60
CA GLN A 3 9.08 -6.25 -16.18
C GLN A 3 8.07 -5.42 -15.36
N PHE A 4 8.05 -5.56 -14.04
CA PHE A 4 7.11 -4.83 -13.20
C PHE A 4 7.38 -3.32 -13.24
N GLU A 5 8.66 -2.92 -13.20
CA GLU A 5 9.00 -1.50 -13.29
C GLU A 5 8.67 -0.92 -14.66
N ASN A 6 8.80 -1.69 -15.73
CA ASN A 6 8.39 -1.25 -17.07
C ASN A 6 6.87 -1.04 -17.13
N THR A 7 6.08 -1.94 -16.53
CA THR A 7 4.63 -1.80 -16.45
C THR A 7 4.26 -0.55 -15.65
N LEU A 8 4.89 -0.32 -14.50
CA LEU A 8 4.69 0.88 -13.70
C LEU A 8 5.00 2.14 -14.50
N ALA A 9 6.10 2.15 -15.25
CA ALA A 9 6.47 3.29 -16.09
C ALA A 9 5.40 3.58 -17.16
N GLN A 10 4.82 2.54 -17.77
CA GLN A 10 3.71 2.69 -18.73
C GLN A 10 2.46 3.26 -18.07
N MET A 11 2.26 3.01 -16.79
CA MET A 11 1.16 3.58 -15.98
C MET A 11 1.47 5.00 -15.50
N GLY A 12 2.66 5.53 -15.79
CA GLY A 12 3.09 6.84 -15.33
C GLY A 12 3.55 6.84 -13.87
N ILE A 13 3.91 5.68 -13.31
CA ILE A 13 4.31 5.52 -11.91
C ILE A 13 5.82 5.32 -11.84
N THR A 14 6.48 6.15 -11.04
CA THR A 14 7.86 5.95 -10.60
C THR A 14 7.83 5.67 -9.11
N LEU A 15 8.40 4.54 -8.68
CA LEU A 15 8.45 4.22 -7.26
C LEU A 15 9.39 5.21 -6.55
N PRO A 16 8.93 5.79 -5.43
CA PRO A 16 9.80 6.64 -4.62
C PRO A 16 10.88 5.81 -3.92
N ASP A 17 11.85 6.50 -3.32
CA ASP A 17 12.73 5.85 -2.35
C ASP A 17 11.89 5.31 -1.20
N ALA A 18 12.29 4.14 -0.68
CA ALA A 18 11.54 3.50 0.39
C ALA A 18 11.46 4.42 1.61
N PRO A 19 10.24 4.72 2.11
CA PRO A 19 10.09 5.59 3.27
C PRO A 19 10.71 5.00 4.52
N ALA A 20 11.34 5.84 5.35
CA ALA A 20 11.82 5.44 6.66
C ALA A 20 10.65 5.29 7.64
N PRO A 21 10.73 4.37 8.61
CA PRO A 21 9.69 4.23 9.62
C PRO A 21 9.63 5.48 10.52
N ALA A 22 8.41 5.83 10.97
CA ALA A 22 8.17 7.00 11.80
C ALA A 22 8.52 6.78 13.28
N ALA A 23 8.80 5.55 13.69
CA ALA A 23 9.07 5.16 15.06
C ALA A 23 10.19 4.12 15.13
N ASN A 24 10.42 3.57 16.33
CA ASN A 24 11.52 2.64 16.56
C ASN A 24 11.16 1.21 16.13
N TYR A 25 11.09 0.99 14.82
CA TYR A 25 10.89 -0.33 14.22
C TYR A 25 11.51 -0.35 12.82
N VAL A 26 11.58 -1.55 12.21
CA VAL A 26 12.13 -1.70 10.86
C VAL A 26 11.00 -1.65 9.81
N PRO A 27 11.29 -1.21 8.58
CA PRO A 27 10.24 -1.10 7.55
C PRO A 27 9.74 -2.46 7.05
N TYR A 28 10.54 -3.51 7.16
CA TYR A 28 10.15 -4.87 6.75
C TYR A 28 11.01 -5.90 7.46
N VAL A 29 10.48 -7.15 7.50
CA VAL A 29 11.20 -8.31 8.05
C VAL A 29 11.06 -9.44 7.03
N GLN A 30 12.17 -10.09 6.71
CA GLN A 30 12.18 -11.25 5.82
C GLN A 30 12.33 -12.53 6.64
N VAL A 31 11.47 -13.52 6.40
CA VAL A 31 11.53 -14.85 7.00
C VAL A 31 11.42 -15.85 5.85
N GLY A 32 12.52 -16.52 5.51
CA GLY A 32 12.56 -17.37 4.34
C GLY A 32 12.32 -16.56 3.07
N ASP A 33 11.34 -16.94 2.29
CA ASP A 33 10.90 -16.22 1.08
C ASP A 33 9.72 -15.28 1.35
N MET A 34 9.33 -15.11 2.61
CA MET A 34 8.22 -14.23 3.00
C MET A 34 8.75 -12.90 3.53
N LEU A 35 8.17 -11.82 3.03
CA LEU A 35 8.50 -10.46 3.41
C LEU A 35 7.30 -9.82 4.08
N TYR A 36 7.47 -9.38 5.31
CA TYR A 36 6.44 -8.70 6.11
C TYR A 36 6.75 -7.21 6.11
N VAL A 37 5.91 -6.43 5.48
CA VAL A 37 6.13 -4.99 5.34
C VAL A 37 5.25 -4.24 6.32
N SER A 38 5.87 -3.35 7.10
CA SER A 38 5.19 -2.49 8.07
C SER A 38 4.18 -1.59 7.39
N GLY A 39 3.17 -1.14 8.13
CA GLY A 39 2.12 -0.27 7.61
C GLY A 39 2.68 0.98 6.95
N GLN A 40 2.22 1.24 5.72
CA GLN A 40 2.54 2.43 4.95
C GLN A 40 1.34 3.37 5.01
N ILE A 41 1.57 4.58 5.47
CA ILE A 41 0.51 5.61 5.55
C ILE A 41 0.33 6.30 4.19
N SER A 42 -0.83 6.92 3.99
CA SER A 42 -1.13 7.65 2.75
C SER A 42 -0.34 8.96 2.72
N LYS A 43 0.88 8.87 2.16
CA LYS A 43 1.78 10.00 1.96
C LYS A 43 2.30 9.98 0.54
N GLY A 44 1.90 10.96 -0.25
CA GLY A 44 2.33 11.14 -1.63
C GLY A 44 3.41 12.21 -1.78
N GLY A 45 3.71 12.58 -3.03
CA GLY A 45 4.69 13.61 -3.35
C GLY A 45 4.36 14.98 -2.75
N ASP A 46 3.08 15.27 -2.55
CA ASP A 46 2.59 16.53 -1.98
C ASP A 46 2.42 16.47 -0.45
N GLY A 47 2.86 15.39 0.17
CA GLY A 47 2.79 15.20 1.62
C GLY A 47 1.69 14.25 2.05
N LEU A 48 1.27 14.36 3.33
CA LEU A 48 0.27 13.49 3.92
C LEU A 48 -1.10 13.71 3.29
N ILE A 49 -1.81 12.61 3.02
CA ILE A 49 -3.21 12.64 2.61
C ILE A 49 -4.04 12.40 3.87
N VAL A 50 -4.60 13.47 4.40
CA VAL A 50 -5.30 13.51 5.67
C VAL A 50 -6.80 13.61 5.43
N GLY A 51 -7.59 12.87 6.20
CA GLY A 51 -9.05 12.94 6.13
C GLY A 51 -9.70 11.75 6.80
N LYS A 52 -11.00 11.85 7.02
CA LYS A 52 -11.83 10.81 7.63
C LYS A 52 -12.99 10.50 6.69
N LEU A 53 -13.01 9.28 6.16
CA LEU A 53 -14.06 8.84 5.26
C LEU A 53 -15.39 8.77 6.03
N GLY A 54 -16.45 9.23 5.37
CA GLY A 54 -17.74 9.39 6.02
C GLY A 54 -17.95 10.74 6.67
N ASP A 55 -16.89 11.53 6.82
CA ASP A 55 -16.93 12.91 7.34
C ASP A 55 -16.46 13.90 6.25
N ASP A 56 -15.17 14.17 6.20
CA ASP A 56 -14.61 15.19 5.29
C ASP A 56 -13.97 14.59 4.02
N MET A 57 -14.06 13.28 3.83
CA MET A 57 -13.47 12.60 2.68
C MET A 57 -14.42 11.55 2.13
N ASP A 58 -14.55 11.48 0.81
CA ASP A 58 -15.37 10.47 0.14
C ASP A 58 -14.56 9.20 -0.21
N THR A 59 -15.28 8.17 -0.64
CA THR A 59 -14.69 6.87 -0.99
C THR A 59 -13.69 6.99 -2.14
N ALA A 60 -13.96 7.82 -3.14
CA ALA A 60 -13.05 8.00 -4.28
C ALA A 60 -11.71 8.60 -3.85
N ALA A 61 -11.73 9.59 -2.98
CA ALA A 61 -10.52 10.18 -2.41
C ALA A 61 -9.77 9.16 -1.52
N GLY A 62 -10.51 8.35 -0.77
CA GLY A 62 -9.94 7.25 0.01
C GLY A 62 -9.24 6.22 -0.87
N ALA A 63 -9.80 5.90 -2.04
CA ALA A 63 -9.19 4.98 -3.00
C ALA A 63 -7.87 5.53 -3.55
N GLU A 64 -7.78 6.83 -3.84
CA GLU A 64 -6.52 7.47 -4.23
C GLU A 64 -5.47 7.39 -3.11
N ALA A 65 -5.88 7.60 -1.87
CA ALA A 65 -4.99 7.44 -0.72
C ALA A 65 -4.50 5.99 -0.58
N ALA A 66 -5.38 5.00 -0.79
CA ALA A 66 -5.01 3.58 -0.76
C ALA A 66 -4.00 3.23 -1.85
N LYS A 67 -4.16 3.76 -3.06
CA LYS A 67 -3.19 3.58 -4.15
C LYS A 67 -1.81 4.11 -3.75
N VAL A 68 -1.75 5.26 -3.12
CA VAL A 68 -0.48 5.83 -2.63
C VAL A 68 0.18 4.90 -1.61
N CYS A 69 -0.60 4.30 -0.70
CA CYS A 69 -0.08 3.29 0.24
C CYS A 69 0.51 2.09 -0.50
N ALA A 70 -0.16 1.60 -1.55
CA ALA A 70 0.33 0.46 -2.34
C ALA A 70 1.64 0.79 -3.06
N ILE A 71 1.78 2.00 -3.58
CA ILE A 71 3.04 2.47 -4.18
C ILE A 71 4.16 2.44 -3.14
N ALA A 72 3.90 2.91 -1.92
CA ALA A 72 4.87 2.86 -0.83
C ALA A 72 5.24 1.42 -0.44
N LEU A 73 4.26 0.50 -0.43
CA LEU A 73 4.53 -0.91 -0.19
C LEU A 73 5.47 -1.48 -1.24
N LEU A 74 5.23 -1.21 -2.53
CA LEU A 74 6.13 -1.69 -3.61
C LEU A 74 7.52 -1.07 -3.51
N ALA A 75 7.64 0.17 -3.05
CA ALA A 75 8.94 0.80 -2.80
C ALA A 75 9.73 0.03 -1.72
N GLN A 76 9.05 -0.40 -0.65
CA GLN A 76 9.68 -1.21 0.40
C GLN A 76 10.08 -2.60 -0.13
N VAL A 77 9.22 -3.24 -0.92
CA VAL A 77 9.53 -4.54 -1.54
C VAL A 77 10.74 -4.42 -2.46
N LYS A 78 10.80 -3.38 -3.28
CA LYS A 78 11.94 -3.13 -4.16
C LYS A 78 13.24 -2.98 -3.36
N ALA A 79 13.21 -2.21 -2.27
CA ALA A 79 14.36 -2.04 -1.39
C ALA A 79 14.81 -3.37 -0.78
N ALA A 80 13.86 -4.17 -0.29
CA ALA A 80 14.14 -5.49 0.27
C ALA A 80 14.73 -6.45 -0.76
N CYS A 81 14.39 -6.28 -2.03
CA CYS A 81 14.89 -7.08 -3.15
C CYS A 81 16.17 -6.51 -3.78
N GLY A 82 16.86 -5.64 -3.10
CA GLY A 82 18.12 -5.07 -3.60
C GLY A 82 17.97 -4.19 -4.83
N GLY A 83 16.79 -3.62 -5.05
CA GLY A 83 16.49 -2.77 -6.19
C GLY A 83 15.85 -3.47 -7.38
N ASP A 84 15.64 -4.78 -7.30
CA ASP A 84 15.05 -5.58 -8.38
C ASP A 84 13.63 -6.04 -8.00
N LEU A 85 12.63 -5.27 -8.43
CA LEU A 85 11.22 -5.57 -8.13
C LEU A 85 10.75 -6.89 -8.77
N ASP A 86 11.42 -7.39 -9.81
CA ASP A 86 11.06 -8.67 -10.43
C ASP A 86 11.34 -9.88 -9.54
N ARG A 87 12.02 -9.68 -8.41
CA ARG A 87 12.13 -10.71 -7.37
C ARG A 87 10.85 -10.87 -6.56
N LEU A 88 9.87 -10.00 -6.73
CA LEU A 88 8.53 -10.21 -6.16
C LEU A 88 7.85 -11.36 -6.88
N GLN A 89 7.50 -12.42 -6.14
CA GLN A 89 6.75 -13.58 -6.64
C GLN A 89 5.26 -13.27 -6.68
N ARG A 90 4.73 -12.77 -5.55
CA ARG A 90 3.33 -12.39 -5.46
C ARG A 90 3.06 -11.57 -4.20
N VAL A 91 2.00 -10.78 -4.26
CA VAL A 91 1.38 -10.21 -3.07
C VAL A 91 0.56 -11.30 -2.40
N VAL A 92 0.81 -11.58 -1.13
CA VAL A 92 0.14 -12.66 -0.39
C VAL A 92 -1.08 -12.13 0.33
N LYS A 93 -0.91 -11.07 1.13
CA LYS A 93 -1.99 -10.51 1.93
C LYS A 93 -1.78 -9.02 2.15
N LEU A 94 -2.87 -8.27 2.11
CA LEU A 94 -2.92 -6.88 2.58
C LEU A 94 -3.88 -6.74 3.76
N THR A 95 -3.53 -5.87 4.69
CA THR A 95 -4.48 -5.38 5.70
C THR A 95 -4.59 -3.88 5.52
N GLY A 96 -5.75 -3.42 5.10
CA GLY A 96 -6.04 -2.01 4.87
C GLY A 96 -6.84 -1.41 6.01
N PHE A 97 -6.33 -0.32 6.58
CA PHE A 97 -6.97 0.43 7.66
C PHE A 97 -7.45 1.76 7.10
N VAL A 98 -8.74 2.02 7.24
CA VAL A 98 -9.37 3.24 6.77
C VAL A 98 -9.74 4.10 7.96
N ASN A 99 -9.23 5.34 7.99
CA ASN A 99 -9.68 6.33 8.96
C ASN A 99 -11.11 6.72 8.57
N SER A 100 -12.10 6.20 9.32
CA SER A 100 -13.51 6.38 8.95
C SER A 100 -14.41 6.52 10.16
N THR A 101 -15.57 7.15 9.93
CA THR A 101 -16.60 7.27 10.96
C THR A 101 -17.19 5.91 11.28
N ALA A 102 -17.87 5.82 12.43
CA ALA A 102 -18.43 4.55 12.91
C ALA A 102 -19.55 4.01 12.01
N ASP A 103 -20.21 4.87 11.25
CA ASP A 103 -21.30 4.50 10.35
C ASP A 103 -20.86 4.34 8.89
N TYR A 104 -19.61 4.62 8.57
CA TYR A 104 -19.06 4.41 7.24
C TYR A 104 -18.75 2.92 7.05
N THR A 105 -19.22 2.33 5.96
CA THR A 105 -19.09 0.88 5.73
C THR A 105 -18.49 0.52 4.37
N GLU A 106 -17.95 1.49 3.64
CA GLU A 106 -17.36 1.25 2.31
C GLU A 106 -15.84 1.11 2.34
N GLN A 107 -15.28 0.60 3.45
CA GLN A 107 -13.83 0.36 3.54
C GLN A 107 -13.31 -0.53 2.40
N PRO A 108 -14.02 -1.61 1.98
CA PRO A 108 -13.55 -2.41 0.85
C PRO A 108 -13.42 -1.60 -0.44
N GLN A 109 -14.38 -0.72 -0.74
CA GLN A 109 -14.32 0.11 -1.94
C GLN A 109 -13.16 1.09 -1.89
N GLY A 110 -12.86 1.65 -0.72
CA GLY A 110 -11.69 2.50 -0.54
C GLY A 110 -10.38 1.74 -0.77
N ILE A 111 -10.23 0.58 -0.14
CA ILE A 111 -9.01 -0.23 -0.28
C ILE A 111 -8.87 -0.82 -1.69
N ASN A 112 -9.94 -0.89 -2.47
CA ASN A 112 -9.86 -1.27 -3.88
C ASN A 112 -8.89 -0.38 -4.67
N GLY A 113 -8.66 0.86 -4.26
CA GLY A 113 -7.64 1.71 -4.88
C GLY A 113 -6.25 1.09 -4.88
N ALA A 114 -5.90 0.38 -3.80
CA ALA A 114 -4.65 -0.37 -3.71
C ALA A 114 -4.73 -1.70 -4.49
N SER A 115 -5.80 -2.47 -4.29
CA SER A 115 -5.95 -3.80 -4.91
C SER A 115 -6.02 -3.72 -6.43
N ASP A 116 -6.77 -2.77 -6.97
CA ASP A 116 -6.88 -2.58 -8.42
C ASP A 116 -5.54 -2.14 -9.02
N PHE A 117 -4.84 -1.23 -8.33
CA PHE A 117 -3.51 -0.79 -8.76
C PHE A 117 -2.52 -1.97 -8.81
N LEU A 118 -2.48 -2.79 -7.76
CA LEU A 118 -1.57 -3.93 -7.70
C LEU A 118 -1.90 -4.96 -8.78
N GLY A 119 -3.17 -5.20 -9.06
CA GLY A 119 -3.61 -6.09 -10.15
C GLY A 119 -3.17 -5.58 -11.52
N GLU A 120 -3.29 -4.27 -11.75
CA GLU A 120 -2.85 -3.66 -13.00
C GLU A 120 -1.33 -3.69 -13.15
N ALA A 121 -0.60 -3.36 -12.09
CA ALA A 121 0.86 -3.28 -12.13
C ALA A 121 1.53 -4.64 -12.20
N LEU A 122 0.98 -5.65 -11.52
CA LEU A 122 1.65 -6.94 -11.30
C LEU A 122 0.94 -8.13 -11.96
N GLY A 123 -0.27 -7.94 -12.49
CA GLY A 123 -1.05 -9.03 -13.08
C GLY A 123 -1.41 -10.09 -12.02
N GLU A 124 -1.21 -11.36 -12.35
CA GLU A 124 -1.53 -12.47 -11.44
C GLU A 124 -0.77 -12.37 -10.10
N ALA A 125 0.47 -11.87 -10.13
CA ALA A 125 1.27 -11.68 -8.92
C ALA A 125 0.65 -10.64 -7.97
N GLY A 126 -0.22 -9.78 -8.46
CA GLY A 126 -0.91 -8.76 -7.65
C GLY A 126 -2.16 -9.28 -6.95
N LYS A 127 -2.66 -10.46 -7.28
CA LYS A 127 -3.84 -11.03 -6.64
C LYS A 127 -3.50 -11.52 -5.24
N HIS A 128 -4.26 -11.07 -4.25
CA HIS A 128 -3.95 -11.25 -2.84
C HIS A 128 -5.21 -11.45 -2.02
N SER A 129 -5.06 -12.03 -0.83
CA SER A 129 -6.11 -11.99 0.19
C SER A 129 -6.03 -10.65 0.95
N ARG A 130 -7.11 -10.22 1.58
CA ARG A 130 -7.08 -8.98 2.34
C ARG A 130 -8.16 -8.88 3.39
N SER A 131 -7.94 -7.99 4.37
CA SER A 131 -8.97 -7.41 5.21
C SER A 131 -8.96 -5.90 4.99
N ALA A 132 -10.13 -5.28 4.98
CA ALA A 132 -10.30 -3.83 4.84
C ALA A 132 -11.26 -3.38 5.94
N VAL A 133 -10.75 -2.65 6.91
CA VAL A 133 -11.46 -2.32 8.14
C VAL A 133 -11.29 -0.86 8.53
N SER A 134 -12.15 -0.39 9.42
CA SER A 134 -12.08 0.97 9.97
C SER A 134 -11.07 1.03 11.12
N ALA A 135 -10.40 2.17 11.23
CA ALA A 135 -9.70 2.60 12.43
C ALA A 135 -10.36 3.88 12.93
N ALA A 136 -10.47 4.03 14.24
CA ALA A 136 -11.05 5.24 14.85
C ALA A 136 -10.21 6.48 14.51
N ALA A 137 -8.90 6.31 14.37
CA ALA A 137 -7.94 7.32 13.94
C ALA A 137 -6.70 6.62 13.42
N LEU A 138 -5.93 7.29 12.57
CA LEU A 138 -4.66 6.79 12.08
C LEU A 138 -3.55 7.81 12.39
N PRO A 139 -2.27 7.38 12.39
CA PRO A 139 -1.15 8.29 12.68
C PRO A 139 -1.22 9.54 11.80
N PHE A 140 -0.98 10.70 12.40
CA PHE A 140 -1.01 12.02 11.74
C PHE A 140 -2.36 12.39 11.10
N GLY A 141 -3.43 11.63 11.41
CA GLY A 141 -4.75 11.85 10.79
C GLY A 141 -4.84 11.41 9.35
N VAL A 142 -3.93 10.57 8.85
CA VAL A 142 -3.98 10.11 7.45
C VAL A 142 -5.25 9.31 7.18
N ALA A 143 -5.65 9.31 5.91
CA ALA A 143 -6.91 8.66 5.49
C ALA A 143 -6.81 7.14 5.47
N VAL A 144 -5.65 6.59 5.09
CA VAL A 144 -5.45 5.15 4.88
C VAL A 144 -4.06 4.74 5.33
N GLU A 145 -3.98 3.52 5.85
CA GLU A 145 -2.71 2.84 6.12
C GLU A 145 -2.84 1.39 5.70
N ILE A 146 -1.84 0.84 5.01
CA ILE A 146 -1.86 -0.55 4.53
C ILE A 146 -0.55 -1.23 4.85
N GLU A 147 -0.64 -2.40 5.48
CA GLU A 147 0.49 -3.32 5.65
C GLU A 147 0.34 -4.50 4.69
N GLY A 148 1.42 -5.21 4.42
CA GLY A 148 1.38 -6.31 3.48
C GLY A 148 2.36 -7.42 3.75
N ILE A 149 2.02 -8.61 3.25
CA ILE A 149 2.87 -9.80 3.24
C ILE A 149 3.10 -10.15 1.78
N PHE A 150 4.37 -10.35 1.41
CA PHE A 150 4.80 -10.59 0.04
C PHE A 150 5.69 -11.82 -0.01
N GLN A 151 5.62 -12.57 -1.10
CA GLN A 151 6.57 -13.66 -1.35
C GLN A 151 7.60 -13.16 -2.36
N ILE A 152 8.86 -13.38 -2.06
CA ILE A 152 9.98 -12.98 -2.91
C ILE A 152 10.89 -14.17 -3.21
N LYS A 153 11.74 -14.03 -4.22
CA LYS A 153 12.69 -15.07 -4.60
C LYS A 153 14.14 -14.57 -4.63
#